data_1f920e3f817d9d04f2f6523570bc65c5
#
_entry.id   1f920e3f817d9d04f2f6523570bc65c5
#
_cell.length_a   1.000
_cell.length_b   1.000
_cell.length_c   1.000
_cell.angle_alpha   90.00
_cell.angle_beta   90.00
_cell.angle_gamma   90.00
#
_symmetry.space_group_name_H-M   'P 1'
#
loop_
_entity.id
_entity.type
_entity.pdbx_description
1 polymer ?
#
loop_
_entity_poly.entity_id
_entity_poly.type
_entity_poly.pdbx_seq_one_letter_code
_entity_poly.pdbx_strand_id
1 'polypeptide(L)'
;MNTRTRVLTGTALALALGAGTFGAVSASATPASAPAAAEAAAPAAKKDDDKNFTTSTHLTVDAASRAAQAALQAAAKENQKVTVAVVDRNGNTIVTLRGDGAGPQSYESAQRKAYTAVSWNAPTSVLAGRLAQTPNLKDIPGTLFLGGGTPVQFKGAPVAGIGVAGAPSGDLDEKFAKAGVDALGK
;
A
#
# COMPACT_ATOMS: atom_id res chain seq x y z
N MET A 1 52.78 -6.96 8.87
CA MET A 1 53.17 -8.25 8.30
C MET A 1 51.92 -9.00 7.87
N ASN A 2 51.96 -9.26 6.65
CA ASN A 2 51.36 -10.20 5.70
C ASN A 2 50.06 -9.82 5.04
N THR A 3 50.22 -9.21 3.94
CA THR A 3 49.45 -9.18 2.69
C THR A 3 49.04 -10.57 2.18
N ARG A 4 47.83 -10.79 1.70
CA ARG A 4 47.57 -11.73 0.59
C ARG A 4 46.43 -11.23 -0.31
N THR A 5 46.87 -10.55 -1.36
CA THR A 5 46.19 -10.37 -2.65
C THR A 5 45.95 -11.71 -3.33
N ARG A 6 44.72 -11.96 -3.84
CA ARG A 6 44.50 -12.96 -4.88
C ARG A 6 43.75 -12.33 -6.06
N VAL A 7 44.54 -12.09 -7.09
CA VAL A 7 44.12 -11.86 -8.48
C VAL A 7 43.78 -13.22 -9.08
N LEU A 8 42.67 -13.34 -9.80
CA LEU A 8 42.42 -14.42 -10.73
C LEU A 8 41.99 -13.84 -12.07
N THR A 9 42.91 -13.89 -12.97
CA THR A 9 42.89 -13.69 -14.42
C THR A 9 42.31 -14.92 -15.14
N GLY A 10 41.73 -14.70 -16.29
CA GLY A 10 41.58 -15.68 -17.34
C GLY A 10 40.13 -15.85 -17.81
N THR A 11 39.74 -15.93 -19.04
CA THR A 11 40.45 -16.11 -20.32
C THR A 11 39.46 -15.78 -21.41
N ALA A 12 39.85 -15.01 -22.37
CA ALA A 12 39.14 -14.83 -23.65
C ALA A 12 39.32 -16.08 -24.53
N LEU A 13 38.27 -16.51 -25.19
CA LEU A 13 38.41 -17.47 -26.29
C LEU A 13 37.66 -16.93 -27.50
N ALA A 14 38.43 -16.51 -28.49
CA ALA A 14 38.02 -16.20 -29.84
C ALA A 14 38.28 -17.42 -30.73
N LEU A 15 37.36 -17.77 -31.59
CA LEU A 15 37.56 -18.64 -32.78
C LEU A 15 36.39 -18.38 -33.73
N ALA A 16 36.61 -17.77 -34.81
CA ALA A 16 37.23 -18.13 -36.09
C ALA A 16 36.19 -18.43 -37.18
N LEU A 17 36.36 -17.71 -38.24
CA LEU A 17 35.64 -17.67 -39.51
C LEU A 17 35.48 -19.06 -40.17
N GLY A 18 34.29 -19.25 -40.78
CA GLY A 18 34.07 -20.24 -41.85
C GLY A 18 33.24 -19.59 -42.94
N ALA A 19 33.92 -19.19 -44.02
CA ALA A 19 33.32 -18.77 -45.26
C ALA A 19 32.89 -20.02 -46.07
N GLY A 20 31.62 -20.09 -46.41
CA GLY A 20 31.08 -21.10 -47.35
C GLY A 20 30.09 -20.45 -48.30
N THR A 21 30.54 -20.17 -49.51
CA THR A 21 29.71 -19.76 -50.61
C THR A 21 29.03 -20.99 -51.23
N PHE A 22 27.71 -21.02 -51.34
CA PHE A 22 27.02 -21.81 -52.38
C PHE A 22 25.60 -21.28 -52.64
N GLY A 23 25.36 -20.90 -53.90
CA GLY A 23 24.18 -21.25 -54.67
C GLY A 23 22.90 -20.47 -54.40
N ALA A 24 22.65 -19.44 -55.21
CA ALA A 24 21.33 -18.85 -55.40
C ALA A 24 20.37 -19.86 -56.03
N VAL A 25 19.29 -20.17 -55.36
CA VAL A 25 18.07 -20.74 -55.98
C VAL A 25 16.92 -19.82 -55.57
N SER A 26 16.48 -19.01 -56.53
CA SER A 26 15.28 -18.18 -56.38
C SER A 26 14.05 -19.09 -56.43
N ALA A 27 13.49 -19.37 -55.28
CA ALA A 27 12.14 -19.91 -55.18
C ALA A 27 11.22 -18.77 -54.70
N SER A 28 10.41 -18.28 -55.62
CA SER A 28 9.32 -17.35 -55.36
C SER A 28 8.28 -18.06 -54.51
N ALA A 29 8.34 -17.90 -53.19
CA ALA A 29 7.28 -18.32 -52.30
C ALA A 29 6.30 -17.14 -52.12
N THR A 30 5.14 -17.30 -52.70
CA THR A 30 3.96 -16.48 -52.44
C THR A 30 3.68 -16.51 -50.93
N PRO A 31 3.53 -15.37 -50.23
CA PRO A 31 3.13 -15.40 -48.83
C PRO A 31 1.67 -15.88 -48.73
N ALA A 32 1.49 -17.09 -48.22
CA ALA A 32 0.18 -17.55 -47.80
C ALA A 32 -0.30 -16.62 -46.66
N SER A 33 -1.39 -15.90 -46.90
CA SER A 33 -2.10 -15.15 -45.84
C SER A 33 -2.42 -16.11 -44.72
N ALA A 34 -1.81 -15.89 -43.55
CA ALA A 34 -2.26 -16.52 -42.33
C ALA A 34 -3.73 -16.10 -42.07
N PRO A 35 -4.61 -17.05 -41.72
CA PRO A 35 -5.95 -16.69 -41.33
C PRO A 35 -5.87 -15.78 -40.10
N ALA A 36 -6.49 -14.60 -40.21
CA ALA A 36 -6.69 -13.71 -39.08
C ALA A 36 -7.34 -14.53 -37.96
N ALA A 37 -6.63 -14.68 -36.85
CA ALA A 37 -7.20 -15.23 -35.63
C ALA A 37 -8.42 -14.38 -35.31
N ALA A 38 -9.59 -14.94 -35.45
CA ALA A 38 -10.80 -14.30 -34.96
C ALA A 38 -10.61 -14.09 -33.44
N GLU A 39 -10.49 -12.84 -33.08
CA GLU A 39 -10.50 -12.41 -31.67
C GLU A 39 -11.83 -12.90 -31.14
N ALA A 40 -11.80 -13.97 -30.35
CA ALA A 40 -12.96 -14.49 -29.67
C ALA A 40 -13.43 -13.37 -28.73
N ALA A 41 -14.46 -12.65 -29.14
CA ALA A 41 -15.14 -11.71 -28.25
C ALA A 41 -15.50 -12.47 -26.99
N ALA A 42 -14.92 -12.05 -25.87
CA ALA A 42 -15.28 -12.57 -24.56
C ALA A 42 -16.81 -12.47 -24.44
N PRO A 43 -17.50 -13.52 -24.01
CA PRO A 43 -18.94 -13.46 -23.86
C PRO A 43 -19.28 -12.27 -22.97
N ALA A 44 -20.12 -11.36 -23.50
CA ALA A 44 -20.65 -10.25 -22.70
C ALA A 44 -21.27 -10.87 -21.44
N ALA A 45 -20.68 -10.54 -20.30
CA ALA A 45 -21.20 -10.99 -19.01
C ALA A 45 -22.68 -10.58 -18.97
N LYS A 46 -23.56 -11.56 -18.89
CA LYS A 46 -24.98 -11.32 -18.65
C LYS A 46 -25.03 -10.51 -17.36
N LYS A 47 -25.72 -9.37 -17.38
CA LYS A 47 -26.14 -8.68 -16.16
C LYS A 47 -27.15 -9.59 -15.48
N ASP A 48 -26.65 -10.58 -14.77
CA ASP A 48 -27.47 -11.30 -13.81
C ASP A 48 -27.86 -10.28 -12.73
N ASP A 49 -29.08 -10.37 -12.29
CA ASP A 49 -29.73 -9.48 -11.32
C ASP A 49 -28.99 -9.62 -9.97
N ASP A 50 -27.90 -8.86 -9.82
CA ASP A 50 -26.90 -8.96 -8.73
C ASP A 50 -27.42 -8.47 -7.37
N LYS A 51 -28.73 -8.67 -7.10
CA LYS A 51 -29.37 -8.23 -5.85
C LYS A 51 -28.74 -8.85 -4.60
N ASN A 52 -28.05 -9.98 -4.76
CA ASN A 52 -27.43 -10.70 -3.65
C ASN A 52 -25.95 -10.33 -3.46
N PHE A 53 -25.40 -9.47 -4.32
CA PHE A 53 -23.99 -9.10 -4.30
C PHE A 53 -23.82 -7.59 -4.16
N THR A 54 -22.73 -7.17 -3.52
CA THR A 54 -22.36 -5.78 -3.41
C THR A 54 -20.89 -5.59 -3.74
N THR A 55 -20.56 -4.45 -4.34
CA THR A 55 -19.19 -4.02 -4.58
C THR A 55 -18.75 -3.05 -3.49
N SER A 56 -17.50 -3.10 -3.10
CA SER A 56 -16.92 -2.14 -2.18
C SER A 56 -15.73 -1.42 -2.80
N THR A 57 -15.57 -0.16 -2.43
CA THR A 57 -14.43 0.67 -2.85
C THR A 57 -13.33 0.56 -1.83
N HIS A 58 -12.11 0.34 -2.30
CA HIS A 58 -10.91 0.26 -1.48
C HIS A 58 -9.86 1.23 -1.96
N LEU A 59 -8.98 1.64 -1.05
CA LEU A 59 -7.78 2.38 -1.40
C LEU A 59 -6.79 1.45 -2.12
N THR A 60 -6.15 1.94 -3.18
CA THR A 60 -5.07 1.17 -3.82
C THR A 60 -3.83 1.14 -2.93
N VAL A 61 -2.97 0.13 -3.10
CA VAL A 61 -1.70 0.03 -2.36
C VAL A 61 -0.82 1.25 -2.59
N ASP A 62 -0.76 1.77 -3.83
CA ASP A 62 0.01 2.97 -4.16
C ASP A 62 -0.52 4.21 -3.43
N ALA A 63 -1.83 4.41 -3.39
CA ALA A 63 -2.44 5.51 -2.66
C ALA A 63 -2.21 5.38 -1.15
N ALA A 64 -2.38 4.19 -0.59
CA ALA A 64 -2.11 3.91 0.82
C ALA A 64 -0.63 4.18 1.18
N SER A 65 0.30 3.76 0.32
CA SER A 65 1.74 3.98 0.52
C SER A 65 2.10 5.47 0.48
N ARG A 66 1.55 6.24 -0.48
CA ARG A 66 1.76 7.70 -0.53
C ARG A 66 1.22 8.39 0.72
N ALA A 67 0.02 8.02 1.16
CA ALA A 67 -0.58 8.58 2.37
C ALA A 67 0.25 8.27 3.62
N ALA A 68 0.71 7.02 3.77
CA ALA A 68 1.57 6.62 4.88
C ALA A 68 2.90 7.37 4.88
N GLN A 69 3.53 7.54 3.72
CA GLN A 69 4.76 8.33 3.59
C GLN A 69 4.55 9.80 3.92
N ALA A 70 3.44 10.40 3.48
CA ALA A 70 3.12 11.79 3.78
C ALA A 70 2.96 12.02 5.29
N ALA A 71 2.26 11.11 5.98
CA ALA A 71 2.12 11.14 7.44
C ALA A 71 3.47 11.00 8.15
N LEU A 72 4.32 10.06 7.70
CA LEU A 72 5.65 9.84 8.26
C LEU A 72 6.55 11.06 8.05
N GLN A 73 6.52 11.67 6.87
CA GLN A 73 7.27 12.89 6.56
C GLN A 73 6.80 14.08 7.38
N ALA A 74 5.48 14.21 7.61
CA ALA A 74 4.95 15.25 8.47
C ALA A 74 5.46 15.12 9.90
N ALA A 75 5.51 13.91 10.44
CA ALA A 75 6.08 13.63 11.75
C ALA A 75 7.59 13.91 11.81
N ALA A 76 8.34 13.51 10.78
CA ALA A 76 9.79 13.74 10.70
C ALA A 76 10.16 15.22 10.69
N LYS A 77 9.36 16.08 10.03
CA LYS A 77 9.55 17.55 10.04
C LYS A 77 9.45 18.15 11.45
N GLU A 78 8.75 17.50 12.33
CA GLU A 78 8.60 17.89 13.75
C GLU A 78 9.46 17.03 14.69
N ASN A 79 10.46 16.32 14.14
CA ASN A 79 11.36 15.44 14.87
C ASN A 79 10.63 14.34 15.67
N GLN A 80 9.44 13.93 15.22
CA GLN A 80 8.69 12.86 15.85
C GLN A 80 9.00 11.50 15.22
N LYS A 81 9.17 10.49 16.07
CA LYS A 81 9.50 9.11 15.68
C LYS A 81 8.25 8.25 15.82
N VAL A 82 7.56 8.03 14.72
CA VAL A 82 6.23 7.41 14.71
C VAL A 82 6.18 6.19 13.79
N THR A 83 5.19 5.35 14.03
CA THR A 83 4.71 4.36 13.07
C THR A 83 3.39 4.84 12.48
N VAL A 84 3.23 4.63 11.17
CA VAL A 84 2.02 4.91 10.42
C VAL A 84 1.47 3.61 9.87
N ALA A 85 0.18 3.35 10.03
CA ALA A 85 -0.52 2.22 9.43
C ALA A 85 -1.72 2.70 8.62
N VAL A 86 -1.99 2.04 7.49
CA VAL A 86 -3.21 2.22 6.71
C VAL A 86 -3.97 0.90 6.70
N VAL A 87 -5.21 0.93 7.15
CA VAL A 87 -6.11 -0.24 7.27
C VAL A 87 -7.31 -0.02 6.37
N ASP A 88 -7.70 -1.02 5.60
CA ASP A 88 -8.86 -0.95 4.72
C ASP A 88 -10.19 -1.01 5.49
N ARG A 89 -11.30 -0.79 4.78
CA ARG A 89 -12.64 -0.83 5.37
C ARG A 89 -13.05 -2.20 5.94
N ASN A 90 -12.34 -3.27 5.57
CA ASN A 90 -12.61 -4.64 6.04
C ASN A 90 -11.72 -5.00 7.25
N GLY A 91 -10.87 -4.05 7.70
CA GLY A 91 -9.98 -4.23 8.84
C GLY A 91 -8.62 -4.81 8.52
N ASN A 92 -8.27 -4.97 7.22
CA ASN A 92 -6.97 -5.50 6.82
C ASN A 92 -5.94 -4.38 6.69
N THR A 93 -4.74 -4.61 7.18
CA THR A 93 -3.62 -3.68 6.99
C THR A 93 -3.14 -3.71 5.54
N ILE A 94 -3.18 -2.54 4.87
CA ILE A 94 -2.65 -2.38 3.51
C ILE A 94 -1.15 -2.12 3.57
N VAL A 95 -0.72 -1.21 4.45
CA VAL A 95 0.69 -0.82 4.63
C VAL A 95 0.96 -0.37 6.05
N THR A 96 2.14 -0.68 6.55
CA THR A 96 2.67 -0.10 7.79
C THR A 96 4.09 0.38 7.55
N LEU A 97 4.37 1.63 7.89
CA LEU A 97 5.70 2.23 7.86
C LEU A 97 6.11 2.60 9.27
N ARG A 98 7.17 1.99 9.76
CA ARG A 98 7.77 2.35 11.04
C ARG A 98 8.97 3.25 10.80
N GLY A 99 8.90 4.48 11.30
CA GLY A 99 10.00 5.42 11.26
C GLY A 99 11.18 5.01 12.16
N ASP A 100 12.37 5.46 11.81
CA ASP A 100 13.58 5.16 12.58
C ASP A 100 13.47 5.66 14.01
N GLY A 101 13.69 4.76 14.95
CA GLY A 101 13.60 5.05 16.38
C GLY A 101 12.18 5.15 16.96
N ALA A 102 11.15 4.82 16.19
CA ALA A 102 9.80 4.67 16.75
C ALA A 102 9.77 3.52 17.77
N GLY A 103 9.10 3.75 18.91
CA GLY A 103 8.99 2.77 19.98
C GLY A 103 8.26 1.49 19.55
N PRO A 104 8.55 0.32 20.14
CA PRO A 104 7.98 -0.96 19.71
C PRO A 104 6.44 -1.00 19.78
N GLN A 105 5.84 -0.35 20.78
CA GLN A 105 4.39 -0.29 20.96
C GLN A 105 3.69 0.51 19.85
N SER A 106 4.41 1.39 19.15
CA SER A 106 3.83 2.24 18.10
C SER A 106 3.31 1.43 16.91
N TYR A 107 3.90 0.26 16.63
CA TYR A 107 3.52 -0.57 15.50
C TYR A 107 2.07 -1.05 15.61
N GLU A 108 1.75 -1.75 16.70
CA GLU A 108 0.41 -2.26 16.95
C GLU A 108 -0.57 -1.10 17.22
N SER A 109 -0.14 -0.09 17.98
CA SER A 109 -0.99 1.06 18.29
C SER A 109 -1.45 1.81 17.04
N ALA A 110 -0.57 2.01 16.04
CA ALA A 110 -0.94 2.65 14.78
C ALA A 110 -1.99 1.84 14.03
N GLN A 111 -1.82 0.52 13.94
CA GLN A 111 -2.79 -0.36 13.28
C GLN A 111 -4.16 -0.31 13.98
N ARG A 112 -4.19 -0.40 15.29
CA ARG A 112 -5.43 -0.37 16.08
C ARG A 112 -6.13 0.98 16.01
N LYS A 113 -5.41 2.09 15.98
CA LYS A 113 -5.98 3.43 15.78
C LYS A 113 -6.57 3.57 14.37
N ALA A 114 -5.88 3.06 13.32
CA ALA A 114 -6.40 3.05 11.96
C ALA A 114 -7.69 2.21 11.85
N TYR A 115 -7.67 1.00 12.41
CA TYR A 115 -8.83 0.12 12.49
C TYR A 115 -10.01 0.79 13.19
N THR A 116 -9.77 1.44 14.33
CA THR A 116 -10.81 2.17 15.07
C THR A 116 -11.38 3.30 14.24
N ALA A 117 -10.54 4.10 13.58
CA ALA A 117 -11.00 5.22 12.77
C ALA A 117 -11.89 4.79 11.59
N VAL A 118 -11.50 3.73 10.85
CA VAL A 118 -12.31 3.24 9.73
C VAL A 118 -13.60 2.57 10.18
N SER A 119 -13.57 1.85 11.30
CA SER A 119 -14.75 1.14 11.84
C SER A 119 -15.89 2.08 12.21
N TRP A 120 -15.59 3.24 12.77
CA TRP A 120 -16.59 4.24 13.20
C TRP A 120 -16.67 5.46 12.28
N ASN A 121 -15.89 5.51 11.22
CA ASN A 121 -15.84 6.63 10.29
C ASN A 121 -15.64 7.99 11.01
N ALA A 122 -14.76 8.02 12.00
CA ALA A 122 -14.48 9.21 12.81
C ALA A 122 -13.03 9.25 13.30
N PRO A 123 -12.48 10.44 13.57
CA PRO A 123 -11.19 10.58 14.23
C PRO A 123 -11.19 9.91 15.61
N THR A 124 -10.09 9.27 15.97
CA THR A 124 -10.05 8.50 17.23
C THR A 124 -10.04 9.37 18.48
N SER A 125 -9.64 10.66 18.39
CA SER A 125 -9.81 11.64 19.47
C SER A 125 -11.29 11.87 19.80
N VAL A 126 -12.12 12.03 18.77
CA VAL A 126 -13.58 12.15 18.90
C VAL A 126 -14.19 10.89 19.50
N LEU A 127 -13.72 9.72 19.07
CA LEU A 127 -14.20 8.45 19.58
C LEU A 127 -13.79 8.21 21.03
N ALA A 128 -12.61 8.66 21.44
CA ALA A 128 -12.15 8.61 22.84
C ALA A 128 -13.11 9.34 23.79
N GLY A 129 -13.69 10.45 23.35
CA GLY A 129 -14.70 11.19 24.10
C GLY A 129 -15.96 10.38 24.41
N ARG A 130 -16.30 9.37 23.58
CA ARG A 130 -17.47 8.50 23.81
C ARG A 130 -17.30 7.56 25.00
N LEU A 131 -16.06 7.29 25.42
CA LEU A 131 -15.78 6.41 26.56
C LEU A 131 -16.34 6.94 27.87
N ALA A 132 -16.55 8.25 28.00
CA ALA A 132 -17.17 8.84 29.18
C ALA A 132 -18.61 8.34 29.39
N GLN A 133 -19.33 8.07 28.30
CA GLN A 133 -20.72 7.60 28.33
C GLN A 133 -20.85 6.09 28.09
N THR A 134 -19.89 5.50 27.36
CA THR A 134 -19.90 4.08 27.00
C THR A 134 -18.50 3.48 27.19
N PRO A 135 -18.08 3.24 28.42
CA PRO A 135 -16.71 2.82 28.74
C PRO A 135 -16.34 1.45 28.15
N ASN A 136 -17.31 0.59 27.90
CA ASN A 136 -17.08 -0.76 27.35
C ASN A 136 -16.64 -0.77 25.87
N LEU A 137 -16.72 0.36 25.17
CA LEU A 137 -16.20 0.44 23.80
C LEU A 137 -14.71 0.08 23.69
N LYS A 138 -13.93 0.38 24.75
CA LYS A 138 -12.50 0.02 24.81
C LYS A 138 -12.25 -1.50 24.83
N ASP A 139 -13.25 -2.29 25.19
CA ASP A 139 -13.14 -3.75 25.33
C ASP A 139 -13.39 -4.49 23.99
N ILE A 140 -13.76 -3.78 22.94
CA ILE A 140 -13.94 -4.33 21.60
C ILE A 140 -12.55 -4.70 21.02
N PRO A 141 -12.33 -5.99 20.66
CA PRO A 141 -11.02 -6.44 20.18
C PRO A 141 -10.53 -5.65 18.94
N GLY A 142 -9.24 -5.42 18.88
CA GLY A 142 -8.60 -4.70 17.76
C GLY A 142 -8.77 -3.19 17.77
N THR A 143 -9.55 -2.62 18.71
CA THR A 143 -9.75 -1.17 18.79
C THR A 143 -8.78 -0.47 19.75
N LEU A 144 -8.56 0.83 19.53
CA LEU A 144 -7.79 1.67 20.41
C LEU A 144 -8.37 3.10 20.38
N PHE A 145 -9.10 3.47 21.43
CA PHE A 145 -9.76 4.78 21.58
C PHE A 145 -8.78 5.82 22.13
N LEU A 146 -7.71 6.07 21.38
CA LEU A 146 -6.73 7.12 21.65
C LEU A 146 -6.51 7.94 20.39
N GLY A 147 -6.36 9.26 20.50
CA GLY A 147 -6.07 10.13 19.36
C GLY A 147 -4.92 9.61 18.50
N GLY A 148 -5.02 9.83 17.19
CA GLY A 148 -4.00 9.41 16.22
C GLY A 148 -4.55 8.58 15.05
N GLY A 149 -5.84 8.32 15.00
CA GLY A 149 -6.49 7.65 13.87
C GLY A 149 -7.44 8.60 13.14
N THR A 150 -7.38 8.62 11.80
CA THR A 150 -8.24 9.45 10.95
C THR A 150 -8.84 8.59 9.83
N PRO A 151 -10.16 8.64 9.59
CA PRO A 151 -10.77 7.89 8.50
C PRO A 151 -10.44 8.52 7.15
N VAL A 152 -10.28 7.68 6.13
CA VAL A 152 -10.26 8.05 4.71
C VAL A 152 -11.63 7.79 4.13
N GLN A 153 -12.23 8.81 3.55
CA GLN A 153 -13.57 8.72 2.98
C GLN A 153 -13.55 8.87 1.46
N PHE A 154 -14.42 8.13 0.80
CA PHE A 154 -14.76 8.33 -0.61
C PHE A 154 -16.27 8.43 -0.75
N LYS A 155 -16.77 9.55 -1.29
CA LYS A 155 -18.23 9.82 -1.41
C LYS A 155 -18.97 9.66 -0.08
N GLY A 156 -18.35 10.08 1.02
CA GLY A 156 -18.94 10.02 2.37
C GLY A 156 -18.87 8.66 3.07
N ALA A 157 -18.41 7.61 2.39
CA ALA A 157 -18.23 6.29 2.99
C ALA A 157 -16.77 6.05 3.39
N PRO A 158 -16.50 5.38 4.52
CA PRO A 158 -15.15 5.03 4.92
C PRO A 158 -14.59 3.96 3.96
N VAL A 159 -13.41 4.19 3.42
CA VAL A 159 -12.69 3.25 2.54
C VAL A 159 -11.39 2.74 3.17
N ALA A 160 -10.82 3.51 4.10
CA ALA A 160 -9.65 3.14 4.88
C ALA A 160 -9.58 3.98 6.17
N GLY A 161 -8.65 3.64 7.07
CA GLY A 161 -8.22 4.44 8.19
C GLY A 161 -6.71 4.61 8.15
N ILE A 162 -6.22 5.78 8.53
CA ILE A 162 -4.80 6.05 8.76
C ILE A 162 -4.60 6.22 10.25
N GLY A 163 -3.70 5.42 10.83
CA GLY A 163 -3.34 5.50 12.23
C GLY A 163 -1.86 5.84 12.39
N VAL A 164 -1.58 6.73 13.32
CA VAL A 164 -0.23 7.12 13.71
C VAL A 164 -0.07 6.90 15.20
N ALA A 165 1.11 6.45 15.61
CA ALA A 165 1.45 6.27 17.01
C ALA A 165 2.95 6.49 17.23
N GLY A 166 3.30 7.09 18.37
CA GLY A 166 4.70 7.31 18.77
C GLY A 166 5.03 8.74 19.13
N ALA A 167 4.21 9.72 18.72
CA ALA A 167 4.38 11.09 19.17
C ALA A 167 4.01 11.23 20.67
N PRO A 168 4.45 12.32 21.35
CA PRO A 168 4.17 12.54 22.75
C PRO A 168 2.68 12.68 23.12
N SER A 169 1.81 12.99 22.14
CA SER A 169 0.37 13.11 22.36
C SER A 169 -0.43 12.52 21.20
N GLY A 170 -1.66 12.08 21.52
CA GLY A 170 -2.60 11.61 20.50
C GLY A 170 -2.99 12.70 19.50
N ASP A 171 -3.01 13.96 19.92
CA ASP A 171 -3.32 15.09 19.03
C ASP A 171 -2.24 15.27 17.96
N LEU A 172 -0.96 15.09 18.30
CA LEU A 172 0.13 15.11 17.36
C LEU A 172 0.06 13.91 16.40
N ASP A 173 -0.18 12.72 16.93
CA ASP A 173 -0.39 11.52 16.11
C ASP A 173 -1.52 11.75 15.10
N GLU A 174 -2.65 12.33 15.54
CA GLU A 174 -3.81 12.57 14.67
C GLU A 174 -3.55 13.67 13.62
N LYS A 175 -2.79 14.71 13.98
CA LYS A 175 -2.30 15.71 13.03
C LYS A 175 -1.51 15.07 11.89
N PHE A 176 -0.63 14.13 12.21
CA PHE A 176 0.15 13.42 11.20
C PHE A 176 -0.71 12.43 10.39
N ALA A 177 -1.66 11.74 11.02
CA ALA A 177 -2.62 10.90 10.31
C ALA A 177 -3.43 11.72 9.30
N LYS A 178 -3.88 12.92 9.71
CA LYS A 178 -4.59 13.87 8.84
C LYS A 178 -3.73 14.31 7.65
N ALA A 179 -2.44 14.58 7.85
CA ALA A 179 -1.53 14.91 6.75
C ALA A 179 -1.45 13.78 5.69
N GLY A 180 -1.55 12.52 6.12
CA GLY A 180 -1.67 11.38 5.23
C GLY A 180 -2.97 11.39 4.43
N VAL A 181 -4.10 11.69 5.07
CA VAL A 181 -5.41 11.80 4.38
C VAL A 181 -5.38 12.93 3.37
N ASP A 182 -4.86 14.11 3.74
CA ASP A 182 -4.78 15.29 2.90
C ASP A 182 -3.92 15.06 1.63
N ALA A 183 -2.98 14.13 1.68
CA ALA A 183 -2.15 13.75 0.53
C ALA A 183 -2.88 12.91 -0.53
N LEU A 184 -4.04 12.35 -0.22
CA LEU A 184 -4.86 11.58 -1.15
C LEU A 184 -5.71 12.45 -2.08
N GLY A 185 -5.95 13.70 -1.72
CA GLY A 185 -6.74 14.66 -2.50
C GLY A 185 -5.92 15.55 -3.44
N LYS A 186 -4.63 15.26 -3.62
CA LYS A 186 -3.70 16.06 -4.45
C LYS A 186 -3.34 15.34 -5.74
#